data_c2d2aac088fc4b1a7b201f664fd14726
#
_entry.id   c2d2aac088fc4b1a7b201f664fd14726
#
_cell.length_a   1.000
_cell.length_b   1.000
_cell.length_c   1.000
_cell.angle_alpha   90.00
_cell.angle_beta   90.00
_cell.angle_gamma   90.00
#
_symmetry.space_group_name_H-M   'P 1'
#
loop_
_entity.id
_entity.type
_entity.pdbx_description
1 polymer ?
#
loop_
_entity_poly.entity_id
_entity_poly.type
_entity_poly.pdbx_seq_one_letter_code
_entity_poly.pdbx_strand_id
1 'polypeptide(L)'
;MHKNYKKLPPFLTAALCAMLLCSCAPASRVPQPTTAAPYEEESSADYEQLTESSLKEQQRFADFEENLFQDEISASRLDLHFLLKNPEARGITETDALIAPISMEAFQQTRKDQEKLRNELSGFQTFLLTEEQKLTLLILESLMNTEKKGEGLELYSQPLAPTIGTQAQLPMLLCEYTFYTRQDAEDYLNILEYLDTFYGQILSFEQEKAKAGLM
;
A
#
# COMPACT_ATOMS: atom_id res chain seq x y z
N MET A 1 -19.49 -6.04 7.16
CA MET A 1 -18.61 -7.23 7.19
C MET A 1 -17.22 -6.75 6.84
N HIS A 2 -16.38 -6.47 7.84
CA HIS A 2 -14.98 -6.11 7.60
C HIS A 2 -14.26 -7.33 7.01
N LYS A 3 -13.83 -7.23 5.76
CA LYS A 3 -12.89 -8.20 5.18
C LYS A 3 -11.50 -7.80 5.66
N ASN A 4 -10.93 -8.60 6.54
CA ASN A 4 -9.52 -8.47 6.93
C ASN A 4 -8.61 -8.77 5.73
N TYR A 5 -8.17 -7.74 5.04
CA TYR A 5 -7.02 -7.83 4.13
C TYR A 5 -5.77 -7.77 5.01
N LYS A 6 -5.01 -8.84 5.04
CA LYS A 6 -3.70 -8.90 5.71
C LYS A 6 -2.62 -8.45 4.70
N LYS A 7 -1.95 -7.48 4.95
CA LYS A 7 -1.00 -6.44 4.57
C LYS A 7 0.16 -6.78 3.64
N LEU A 8 0.50 -5.80 2.78
CA LEU A 8 1.65 -5.78 1.86
C LEU A 8 2.98 -5.46 2.60
N PRO A 9 4.15 -5.70 1.99
CA PRO A 9 5.45 -5.50 2.65
C PRO A 9 5.82 -4.01 2.77
N PRO A 10 6.65 -3.63 3.76
CA PRO A 10 7.01 -2.25 4.06
C PRO A 10 7.74 -1.52 2.92
N PHE A 11 8.29 -2.23 1.94
CA PHE A 11 8.89 -1.63 0.74
C PHE A 11 7.86 -0.99 -0.21
N LEU A 12 6.59 -1.38 -0.13
CA LEU A 12 5.52 -0.81 -0.93
C LEU A 12 5.06 0.54 -0.38
N THR A 13 5.08 0.72 0.94
CA THR A 13 4.68 1.97 1.60
C THR A 13 5.49 3.17 1.13
N ALA A 14 6.82 3.01 0.96
CA ALA A 14 7.68 4.09 0.47
C ALA A 14 7.39 4.48 -0.99
N ALA A 15 7.03 3.52 -1.85
CA ALA A 15 6.71 3.79 -3.24
C ALA A 15 5.30 4.39 -3.41
N LEU A 16 4.33 3.93 -2.64
CA LEU A 16 2.94 4.40 -2.70
C LEU A 16 2.82 5.84 -2.14
N CYS A 17 3.50 6.17 -1.03
CA CYS A 17 3.50 7.52 -0.46
C CYS A 17 4.15 8.56 -1.39
N ALA A 18 5.17 8.18 -2.18
CA ALA A 18 5.80 9.10 -3.13
C ALA A 18 4.88 9.46 -4.31
N MET A 19 3.91 8.61 -4.67
CA MET A 19 2.99 8.86 -5.78
C MET A 19 1.77 9.70 -5.39
N LEU A 20 1.32 9.64 -4.13
CA LEU A 20 0.15 10.39 -3.67
C LEU A 20 0.41 11.89 -3.45
N LEU A 21 1.66 12.35 -3.43
CA LEU A 21 2.02 13.76 -3.21
C LEU A 21 2.09 14.61 -4.49
N CYS A 22 1.83 14.05 -5.68
CA CYS A 22 2.03 14.74 -6.97
C CYS A 22 0.74 15.24 -7.64
N SER A 23 -0.41 15.28 -6.97
CA SER A 23 -1.69 15.67 -7.56
C SER A 23 -2.08 17.11 -7.22
N CYS A 24 -1.30 18.08 -7.71
CA CYS A 24 -1.75 19.48 -7.84
C CYS A 24 -1.16 20.11 -9.11
N ALA A 25 -1.83 19.94 -10.24
CA ALA A 25 -1.57 20.73 -11.45
C ALA A 25 -2.88 21.35 -11.97
N PRO A 26 -2.90 22.64 -12.37
CA PRO A 26 -4.12 23.32 -12.79
C PRO A 26 -4.57 22.90 -14.20
N ALA A 27 -5.87 22.80 -14.36
CA ALA A 27 -6.55 22.42 -15.60
C ALA A 27 -6.17 23.32 -16.80
N SER A 28 -5.66 22.72 -17.87
CA SER A 28 -5.46 23.35 -19.16
C SER A 28 -6.71 23.21 -20.04
N ARG A 29 -7.04 24.28 -20.74
CA ARG A 29 -8.23 24.47 -21.58
C ARG A 29 -8.41 23.37 -22.63
N VAL A 30 -9.64 22.85 -22.71
CA VAL A 30 -10.14 21.93 -23.73
C VAL A 30 -10.43 22.74 -25.03
N PRO A 31 -10.02 22.29 -26.23
CA PRO A 31 -10.47 22.84 -27.49
C PRO A 31 -11.93 22.44 -27.78
N GLN A 32 -12.73 23.38 -28.29
CA GLN A 32 -14.11 23.09 -28.71
C GLN A 32 -14.16 22.22 -29.98
N PRO A 33 -15.07 21.25 -30.08
CA PRO A 33 -15.24 20.46 -31.29
C PRO A 33 -16.10 21.13 -32.34
N THR A 34 -15.68 20.98 -33.58
CA THR A 34 -16.36 21.42 -34.80
C THR A 34 -17.47 20.44 -35.16
N THR A 35 -18.63 21.00 -35.48
CA THR A 35 -19.83 20.50 -36.20
C THR A 35 -20.04 19.00 -36.39
N ALA A 36 -21.17 18.53 -35.83
CA ALA A 36 -21.67 17.17 -35.81
C ALA A 36 -22.31 16.72 -37.12
N ALA A 37 -22.12 15.41 -37.42
CA ALA A 37 -23.00 14.61 -38.27
C ALA A 37 -24.19 14.11 -37.46
N PRO A 38 -25.34 13.73 -38.02
CA PRO A 38 -26.54 13.37 -37.29
C PRO A 38 -26.31 12.06 -36.51
N TYR A 39 -26.48 12.09 -35.21
CA TYR A 39 -26.52 10.94 -34.33
C TYR A 39 -27.89 10.28 -34.38
N GLU A 40 -27.92 8.95 -34.55
CA GLU A 40 -29.08 8.14 -34.22
C GLU A 40 -29.37 8.26 -32.73
N GLU A 41 -30.63 8.44 -32.36
CA GLU A 41 -31.10 8.49 -30.96
C GLU A 41 -30.85 7.15 -30.27
N GLU A 42 -29.69 6.94 -29.66
CA GLU A 42 -29.52 5.90 -28.64
C GLU A 42 -30.45 6.25 -27.45
N SER A 43 -31.17 5.26 -26.93
CA SER A 43 -32.26 5.48 -26.00
C SER A 43 -31.76 6.13 -24.70
N SER A 44 -32.46 7.14 -24.20
CA SER A 44 -32.13 7.85 -22.96
C SER A 44 -32.01 6.90 -21.74
N ALA A 45 -32.67 5.75 -21.77
CA ALA A 45 -32.60 4.71 -20.77
C ALA A 45 -31.21 4.03 -20.70
N ASP A 46 -30.56 3.82 -21.84
CA ASP A 46 -29.24 3.18 -21.89
C ASP A 46 -28.15 4.12 -21.34
N TYR A 47 -28.27 5.43 -21.60
CA TYR A 47 -27.39 6.46 -21.02
C TYR A 47 -27.54 6.58 -19.51
N GLU A 48 -28.76 6.55 -18.98
CA GLU A 48 -29.02 6.59 -17.53
C GLU A 48 -28.44 5.35 -16.83
N GLN A 49 -28.65 4.17 -17.37
CA GLN A 49 -28.10 2.92 -16.82
C GLN A 49 -26.56 2.91 -16.86
N LEU A 50 -25.94 3.39 -17.93
CA LEU A 50 -24.49 3.47 -18.04
C LEU A 50 -23.91 4.46 -17.02
N THR A 51 -24.59 5.61 -16.83
CA THR A 51 -24.19 6.62 -15.85
C THR A 51 -24.29 6.07 -14.43
N GLU A 52 -25.38 5.41 -14.07
CA GLU A 52 -25.55 4.78 -12.75
C GLU A 52 -24.51 3.69 -12.49
N SER A 53 -24.26 2.84 -13.50
CA SER A 53 -23.24 1.80 -13.44
C SER A 53 -21.83 2.38 -13.24
N SER A 54 -21.52 3.47 -13.94
CA SER A 54 -20.24 4.18 -13.79
C SER A 54 -20.08 4.76 -12.38
N LEU A 55 -21.07 5.45 -11.86
CA LEU A 55 -21.03 6.03 -10.51
C LEU A 55 -20.84 4.96 -9.45
N LYS A 56 -21.53 3.83 -9.58
CA LYS A 56 -21.39 2.70 -8.65
C LYS A 56 -20.02 2.07 -8.68
N GLU A 57 -19.44 1.88 -9.88
CA GLU A 57 -18.11 1.31 -10.03
C GLU A 57 -17.03 2.27 -9.53
N GLN A 58 -17.17 3.57 -9.81
CA GLN A 58 -16.28 4.61 -9.31
C GLN A 58 -16.29 4.69 -7.78
N GLN A 59 -17.47 4.59 -7.16
CA GLN A 59 -17.56 4.54 -5.71
C GLN A 59 -16.93 3.26 -5.15
N ARG A 60 -17.17 2.10 -5.78
CA ARG A 60 -16.52 0.83 -5.39
C ARG A 60 -15.00 0.91 -5.44
N PHE A 61 -14.47 1.60 -6.46
CA PHE A 61 -13.03 1.81 -6.59
C PHE A 61 -12.50 2.78 -5.53
N ALA A 62 -13.21 3.88 -5.25
CA ALA A 62 -12.85 4.82 -4.19
C ALA A 62 -12.84 4.15 -2.80
N ASP A 63 -13.83 3.32 -2.50
CA ASP A 63 -13.87 2.54 -1.27
C ASP A 63 -12.71 1.54 -1.18
N PHE A 64 -12.34 0.95 -2.30
CA PHE A 64 -11.17 0.08 -2.40
C PHE A 64 -9.86 0.85 -2.15
N GLU A 65 -9.67 2.03 -2.76
CA GLU A 65 -8.48 2.88 -2.55
C GLU A 65 -8.34 3.29 -1.07
N GLU A 66 -9.44 3.70 -0.43
CA GLU A 66 -9.42 4.07 0.99
C GLU A 66 -9.10 2.87 1.89
N ASN A 67 -9.67 1.69 1.63
CA ASN A 67 -9.37 0.48 2.39
C ASN A 67 -7.90 0.04 2.20
N LEU A 68 -7.40 0.07 0.96
CA LEU A 68 -6.01 -0.26 0.67
C LEU A 68 -5.05 0.71 1.39
N PHE A 69 -5.36 2.01 1.36
CA PHE A 69 -4.58 3.02 2.08
C PHE A 69 -4.56 2.75 3.59
N GLN A 70 -5.72 2.48 4.19
CA GLN A 70 -5.82 2.19 5.63
C GLN A 70 -5.06 0.93 6.01
N ASP A 71 -5.16 -0.13 5.22
CA ASP A 71 -4.44 -1.38 5.44
C ASP A 71 -2.92 -1.18 5.38
N GLU A 72 -2.44 -0.46 4.38
CA GLU A 72 -1.01 -0.20 4.18
C GLU A 72 -0.42 0.66 5.31
N ILE A 73 -1.08 1.78 5.63
CA ILE A 73 -0.55 2.73 6.61
C ILE A 73 -0.59 2.18 8.04
N SER A 74 -1.50 1.23 8.33
CA SER A 74 -1.61 0.56 9.63
C SER A 74 -0.76 -0.71 9.76
N ALA A 75 0.15 -0.97 8.80
CA ALA A 75 1.00 -2.18 8.77
C ALA A 75 1.89 -2.32 10.01
N SER A 76 2.42 -1.22 10.53
CA SER A 76 3.13 -1.22 11.81
C SER A 76 2.89 0.06 12.59
N ARG A 77 3.10 0.00 13.91
CA ARG A 77 2.99 1.17 14.79
C ARG A 77 4.05 2.21 14.47
N LEU A 78 5.27 1.75 14.18
CA LEU A 78 6.38 2.63 13.84
C LEU A 78 6.10 3.39 12.54
N ASP A 79 5.67 2.69 11.47
CA ASP A 79 5.36 3.31 10.19
C ASP A 79 4.18 4.28 10.32
N LEU A 80 3.12 3.88 11.02
CA LEU A 80 1.94 4.73 11.26
C LEU A 80 2.32 6.05 11.92
N HIS A 81 3.21 6.01 12.92
CA HIS A 81 3.68 7.20 13.65
C HIS A 81 4.34 8.24 12.73
N PHE A 82 5.15 7.79 11.76
CA PHE A 82 5.85 8.69 10.82
C PHE A 82 4.99 9.11 9.63
N LEU A 83 4.04 8.27 9.21
CA LEU A 83 3.27 8.48 7.99
C LEU A 83 2.00 9.28 8.22
N LEU A 84 1.38 9.21 9.41
CA LEU A 84 0.08 9.82 9.66
C LEU A 84 0.03 10.53 11.03
N LYS A 85 -0.09 11.85 10.98
CA LYS A 85 -0.12 12.69 12.18
C LYS A 85 -1.32 12.44 13.11
N ASN A 86 -2.47 12.08 12.55
CA ASN A 86 -3.72 11.88 13.29
C ASN A 86 -4.46 10.64 12.78
N PRO A 87 -4.00 9.42 13.14
CA PRO A 87 -4.58 8.17 12.65
C PRO A 87 -6.04 7.97 13.10
N GLU A 88 -6.40 8.41 14.32
CA GLU A 88 -7.77 8.28 14.84
C GLU A 88 -8.80 9.04 13.99
N ALA A 89 -8.42 10.19 13.42
CA ALA A 89 -9.29 10.94 12.52
C ALA A 89 -9.61 10.20 11.21
N ARG A 90 -8.82 9.17 10.87
CA ARG A 90 -9.04 8.24 9.76
C ARG A 90 -9.62 6.89 10.19
N GLY A 91 -10.04 6.77 11.45
CA GLY A 91 -10.56 5.52 12.00
C GLY A 91 -9.51 4.44 12.24
N ILE A 92 -8.21 4.77 12.19
CA ILE A 92 -7.11 3.83 12.43
C ILE A 92 -6.77 3.87 13.92
N THR A 93 -7.19 2.84 14.64
CA THR A 93 -7.01 2.72 16.10
C THR A 93 -6.06 1.60 16.48
N GLU A 94 -5.82 0.65 15.56
CA GLU A 94 -5.00 -0.53 15.79
C GLU A 94 -4.01 -0.74 14.66
N THR A 95 -2.91 -1.40 14.96
CA THR A 95 -1.88 -1.82 14.01
C THR A 95 -1.58 -3.30 14.21
N ASP A 96 -1.15 -4.00 13.16
CA ASP A 96 -0.89 -5.44 13.26
C ASP A 96 0.43 -5.76 13.98
N ALA A 97 1.40 -4.86 13.89
CA ALA A 97 2.73 -5.06 14.43
C ALA A 97 3.31 -3.76 15.01
N LEU A 98 4.27 -3.89 15.91
CA LEU A 98 5.06 -2.75 16.40
C LEU A 98 6.05 -2.27 15.32
N ILE A 99 6.74 -3.21 14.70
CA ILE A 99 7.63 -3.02 13.52
C ILE A 99 7.25 -4.08 12.51
N ALA A 100 7.21 -3.76 11.22
CA ALA A 100 6.90 -4.71 10.17
C ALA A 100 7.88 -5.90 10.18
N PRO A 101 7.41 -7.14 10.29
CA PRO A 101 8.28 -8.31 10.49
C PRO A 101 9.12 -8.62 9.25
N ILE A 102 10.35 -9.10 9.47
CA ILE A 102 11.26 -9.60 8.43
C ILE A 102 11.51 -11.08 8.69
N SER A 103 10.72 -11.94 8.05
CA SER A 103 10.85 -13.39 8.15
C SER A 103 10.29 -14.06 6.90
N MET A 104 10.62 -15.34 6.67
CA MET A 104 10.07 -16.09 5.54
C MET A 104 8.55 -16.23 5.64
N GLU A 105 8.01 -16.37 6.85
CA GLU A 105 6.55 -16.41 7.09
C GLU A 105 5.88 -15.09 6.69
N ALA A 106 6.50 -13.96 7.03
CA ALA A 106 6.02 -12.64 6.64
C ALA A 106 6.02 -12.49 5.12
N PHE A 107 7.08 -12.88 4.44
CA PHE A 107 7.15 -12.86 2.97
C PHE A 107 6.07 -13.75 2.33
N GLN A 108 5.86 -14.97 2.85
CA GLN A 108 4.81 -15.85 2.36
C GLN A 108 3.41 -15.28 2.58
N GLN A 109 3.16 -14.63 3.72
CA GLN A 109 1.89 -13.97 3.98
C GLN A 109 1.67 -12.82 2.99
N THR A 110 2.69 -11.99 2.79
CA THR A 110 2.67 -10.91 1.78
C THR A 110 2.31 -11.42 0.39
N ARG A 111 2.89 -12.55 -0.06
CA ARG A 111 2.55 -13.14 -1.37
C ARG A 111 1.06 -13.48 -1.50
N LYS A 112 0.48 -14.05 -0.45
CA LYS A 112 -0.95 -14.37 -0.43
C LYS A 112 -1.82 -13.11 -0.51
N ASP A 113 -1.40 -12.05 0.17
CA ASP A 113 -2.15 -10.80 0.17
C ASP A 113 -2.00 -10.05 -1.16
N GLN A 114 -0.82 -10.09 -1.79
CA GLN A 114 -0.61 -9.61 -3.16
C GLN A 114 -1.45 -10.38 -4.19
N GLU A 115 -1.61 -11.68 -4.04
CA GLU A 115 -2.48 -12.48 -4.92
C GLU A 115 -3.95 -12.08 -4.78
N LYS A 116 -4.42 -11.87 -3.56
CA LYS A 116 -5.77 -11.36 -3.31
C LYS A 116 -5.98 -9.98 -3.93
N LEU A 117 -5.03 -9.08 -3.73
CA LEU A 117 -5.07 -7.74 -4.29
C LEU A 117 -5.12 -7.78 -5.83
N ARG A 118 -4.31 -8.60 -6.49
CA ARG A 118 -4.38 -8.78 -7.96
C ARG A 118 -5.75 -9.26 -8.42
N ASN A 119 -6.33 -10.22 -7.70
CA ASN A 119 -7.66 -10.73 -8.03
C ASN A 119 -8.74 -9.67 -7.87
N GLU A 120 -8.63 -8.81 -6.87
CA GLU A 120 -9.54 -7.70 -6.65
C GLU A 120 -9.40 -6.61 -7.72
N LEU A 121 -8.16 -6.22 -8.06
CA LEU A 121 -7.88 -5.27 -9.14
C LEU A 121 -8.46 -5.74 -10.49
N SER A 122 -8.30 -7.03 -10.81
CA SER A 122 -8.84 -7.60 -12.05
C SER A 122 -10.37 -7.62 -12.11
N GLY A 123 -11.05 -7.40 -10.99
CA GLY A 123 -12.51 -7.34 -10.91
C GLY A 123 -13.10 -5.96 -11.23
N PHE A 124 -12.29 -4.92 -11.44
CA PHE A 124 -12.78 -3.60 -11.78
C PHE A 124 -13.05 -3.46 -13.29
N GLN A 125 -14.16 -2.81 -13.62
CA GLN A 125 -14.54 -2.53 -15.00
C GLN A 125 -13.90 -1.20 -15.44
N THR A 126 -12.70 -1.27 -16.02
CA THR A 126 -11.87 -0.12 -16.37
C THR A 126 -12.60 0.96 -17.15
N PHE A 127 -13.51 0.58 -18.08
CA PHE A 127 -14.24 1.54 -18.92
C PHE A 127 -15.27 2.38 -18.14
N LEU A 128 -15.68 1.95 -16.93
CA LEU A 128 -16.60 2.69 -16.05
C LEU A 128 -15.89 3.64 -15.08
N LEU A 129 -14.57 3.52 -14.93
CA LEU A 129 -13.77 4.34 -14.03
C LEU A 129 -13.48 5.73 -14.61
N THR A 130 -13.18 6.70 -13.74
CA THR A 130 -12.63 8.00 -14.16
C THR A 130 -11.21 7.83 -14.71
N GLU A 131 -10.69 8.82 -15.45
CA GLU A 131 -9.33 8.76 -15.99
C GLU A 131 -8.27 8.69 -14.87
N GLU A 132 -8.50 9.33 -13.74
CA GLU A 132 -7.62 9.26 -12.56
C GLU A 132 -7.65 7.85 -11.95
N GLN A 133 -8.82 7.28 -11.78
CA GLN A 133 -8.98 5.91 -11.26
C GLN A 133 -8.38 4.85 -12.21
N LYS A 134 -8.52 5.04 -13.53
CA LYS A 134 -7.85 4.19 -14.53
C LYS A 134 -6.34 4.23 -14.39
N LEU A 135 -5.78 5.42 -14.18
CA LEU A 135 -4.35 5.57 -13.97
C LEU A 135 -3.90 4.89 -12.67
N THR A 136 -4.63 5.07 -11.57
CA THR A 136 -4.36 4.38 -10.30
C THR A 136 -4.42 2.86 -10.47
N LEU A 137 -5.46 2.34 -11.12
CA LEU A 137 -5.62 0.91 -11.40
C LEU A 137 -4.41 0.38 -12.19
N LEU A 138 -4.01 1.07 -13.27
CA LEU A 138 -2.87 0.68 -14.09
C LEU A 138 -1.55 0.65 -13.31
N ILE A 139 -1.34 1.64 -12.43
CA ILE A 139 -0.15 1.70 -11.58
C ILE A 139 -0.14 0.51 -10.61
N LEU A 140 -1.26 0.23 -9.92
CA LEU A 140 -1.38 -0.88 -8.99
C LEU A 140 -1.20 -2.24 -9.68
N GLU A 141 -1.80 -2.44 -10.85
CA GLU A 141 -1.61 -3.66 -11.65
C GLU A 141 -0.15 -3.84 -12.08
N SER A 142 0.52 -2.75 -12.54
CA SER A 142 1.93 -2.78 -12.92
C SER A 142 2.82 -3.13 -11.74
N LEU A 143 2.55 -2.55 -10.56
CA LEU A 143 3.24 -2.84 -9.32
C LEU A 143 3.08 -4.32 -8.93
N MET A 144 1.85 -4.81 -8.88
CA MET A 144 1.56 -6.21 -8.55
C MET A 144 2.18 -7.20 -9.54
N ASN A 145 2.24 -6.84 -10.81
CA ASN A 145 2.92 -7.66 -11.83
C ASN A 145 4.44 -7.67 -11.65
N THR A 146 5.02 -6.58 -11.15
CA THR A 146 6.45 -6.51 -10.83
C THR A 146 6.76 -7.33 -9.58
N GLU A 147 5.97 -7.20 -8.54
CA GLU A 147 6.08 -7.99 -7.32
C GLU A 147 5.96 -9.50 -7.59
N LYS A 148 5.07 -9.90 -8.49
CA LYS A 148 4.94 -11.30 -8.91
C LYS A 148 6.23 -11.87 -9.52
N LYS A 149 6.99 -11.06 -10.26
CA LYS A 149 8.29 -11.50 -10.83
C LYS A 149 9.35 -11.76 -9.77
N GLY A 150 9.19 -11.17 -8.57
CA GLY A 150 10.05 -11.39 -7.41
C GLY A 150 9.69 -12.64 -6.59
N GLU A 151 8.68 -13.40 -6.97
CA GLU A 151 8.30 -14.63 -6.28
C GLU A 151 9.41 -15.68 -6.32
N GLY A 152 9.77 -16.23 -5.15
CA GLY A 152 10.90 -17.15 -5.01
C GLY A 152 12.27 -16.49 -4.87
N LEU A 153 12.34 -15.15 -4.88
CA LEU A 153 13.56 -14.38 -4.71
C LEU A 153 13.69 -13.74 -3.31
N GLU A 154 12.88 -14.15 -2.34
CA GLU A 154 12.80 -13.55 -1.00
C GLU A 154 14.17 -13.57 -0.29
N LEU A 155 14.93 -14.65 -0.44
CA LEU A 155 16.26 -14.79 0.15
C LEU A 155 17.34 -13.86 -0.49
N TYR A 156 17.03 -13.19 -1.60
CA TYR A 156 17.89 -12.13 -2.15
C TYR A 156 17.65 -10.76 -1.48
N SER A 157 16.63 -10.64 -0.63
CA SER A 157 16.44 -9.45 0.19
C SER A 157 17.66 -9.19 1.09
N GLN A 158 17.98 -7.91 1.30
CA GLN A 158 19.14 -7.49 2.08
C GLN A 158 18.71 -6.58 3.25
N PRO A 159 18.04 -7.11 4.27
CA PRO A 159 17.58 -6.31 5.40
C PRO A 159 18.72 -5.64 6.17
N LEU A 160 19.93 -6.20 6.11
CA LEU A 160 21.16 -5.66 6.73
C LEU A 160 22.13 -5.05 5.70
N ALA A 161 21.61 -4.44 4.63
CA ALA A 161 22.46 -3.73 3.66
C ALA A 161 23.35 -2.67 4.37
N PRO A 162 24.62 -2.48 3.96
CA PRO A 162 25.61 -1.71 4.72
C PRO A 162 25.21 -0.26 5.05
N THR A 163 24.53 0.44 4.11
CA THR A 163 24.18 1.87 4.27
C THR A 163 22.69 2.14 4.48
N ILE A 164 21.84 1.24 4.04
CA ILE A 164 20.39 1.41 4.04
C ILE A 164 19.67 0.25 4.75
N GLY A 165 20.41 -0.63 5.40
CA GLY A 165 19.83 -1.72 6.17
C GLY A 165 19.19 -1.26 7.47
N THR A 166 18.38 -2.13 8.03
CA THR A 166 17.63 -1.88 9.29
C THR A 166 18.54 -1.46 10.45
N GLN A 167 19.75 -2.02 10.54
CA GLN A 167 20.74 -1.65 11.58
C GLN A 167 21.18 -0.19 11.51
N ALA A 168 21.07 0.46 10.35
CA ALA A 168 21.40 1.87 10.18
C ALA A 168 20.16 2.76 10.29
N GLN A 169 19.05 2.34 9.70
CA GLN A 169 17.83 3.17 9.63
C GLN A 169 17.02 3.17 10.92
N LEU A 170 16.81 2.02 11.55
CA LEU A 170 15.97 1.93 12.73
C LEU A 170 16.45 2.78 13.91
N PRO A 171 17.75 2.83 14.25
CA PRO A 171 18.23 3.75 15.28
C PRO A 171 17.97 5.23 14.94
N MET A 172 18.08 5.63 13.67
CA MET A 172 17.79 6.99 13.24
C MET A 172 16.29 7.31 13.42
N LEU A 173 15.40 6.44 12.99
CA LEU A 173 13.97 6.60 13.19
C LEU A 173 13.62 6.72 14.68
N LEU A 174 14.20 5.87 15.53
CA LEU A 174 13.97 5.92 16.96
C LEU A 174 14.52 7.22 17.61
N CYS A 175 15.62 7.80 17.09
CA CYS A 175 16.12 9.09 17.55
C CYS A 175 15.25 10.27 17.09
N GLU A 176 14.56 10.15 15.96
CA GLU A 176 13.68 11.17 15.39
C GLU A 176 12.23 11.02 15.87
N TYR A 177 11.93 9.99 16.67
CA TYR A 177 10.58 9.71 17.17
C TYR A 177 10.10 10.87 18.06
N THR A 178 8.98 11.48 17.71
CA THR A 178 8.44 12.66 18.40
C THR A 178 7.22 12.27 19.23
N PHE A 179 7.26 12.63 20.51
CA PHE A 179 6.17 12.35 21.45
C PHE A 179 5.14 13.48 21.41
N TYR A 180 3.99 13.26 20.80
CA TYR A 180 2.87 14.21 20.80
C TYR A 180 1.85 13.89 21.89
N THR A 181 1.74 12.61 22.25
CA THR A 181 0.78 12.08 23.23
C THR A 181 1.46 11.14 24.22
N ARG A 182 0.76 10.79 25.28
CA ARG A 182 1.21 9.74 26.20
C ARG A 182 1.30 8.37 25.52
N GLN A 183 0.38 8.11 24.59
CA GLN A 183 0.36 6.86 23.83
C GLN A 183 1.63 6.68 23.00
N ASP A 184 2.15 7.76 22.42
CA ASP A 184 3.42 7.69 21.66
C ASP A 184 4.58 7.23 22.53
N ALA A 185 4.61 7.65 23.81
CA ALA A 185 5.65 7.20 24.73
C ALA A 185 5.48 5.71 25.10
N GLU A 186 4.25 5.24 25.28
CA GLU A 186 3.95 3.83 25.55
C GLU A 186 4.30 2.98 24.31
N ASP A 187 3.93 3.43 23.12
CA ASP A 187 4.27 2.76 21.86
C ASP A 187 5.78 2.70 21.64
N TYR A 188 6.49 3.77 21.89
CA TYR A 188 7.95 3.81 21.79
C TYR A 188 8.63 2.80 22.74
N LEU A 189 8.19 2.72 24.00
CA LEU A 189 8.71 1.74 24.94
C LEU A 189 8.44 0.30 24.47
N ASN A 190 7.23 0.03 24.01
CA ASN A 190 6.86 -1.28 23.45
C ASN A 190 7.74 -1.63 22.24
N ILE A 191 8.03 -0.65 21.37
CA ILE A 191 8.95 -0.84 20.23
C ILE A 191 10.35 -1.19 20.72
N LEU A 192 10.88 -0.48 21.74
CA LEU A 192 12.21 -0.77 22.30
C LEU A 192 12.28 -2.18 22.91
N GLU A 193 11.26 -2.60 23.64
CA GLU A 193 11.17 -3.95 24.21
C GLU A 193 11.07 -5.03 23.13
N TYR A 194 10.49 -4.72 21.98
CA TYR A 194 10.33 -5.66 20.85
C TYR A 194 11.59 -5.83 20.00
N LEU A 195 12.60 -4.93 20.14
CA LEU A 195 13.80 -4.96 19.28
C LEU A 195 14.54 -6.29 19.31
N ASP A 196 14.64 -6.95 20.47
CA ASP A 196 15.29 -8.27 20.58
C ASP A 196 14.59 -9.33 19.70
N THR A 197 13.25 -9.36 19.77
CA THR A 197 12.43 -10.25 18.94
C THR A 197 12.59 -9.93 17.45
N PHE A 198 12.55 -8.65 17.10
CA PHE A 198 12.66 -8.18 15.72
C PHE A 198 14.03 -8.53 15.11
N TYR A 199 15.13 -8.25 15.81
CA TYR A 199 16.47 -8.63 15.33
C TYR A 199 16.69 -10.14 15.35
N GLY A 200 16.03 -10.88 16.22
CA GLY A 200 15.98 -12.34 16.22
C GLY A 200 15.35 -12.90 14.94
N GLN A 201 14.29 -12.26 14.41
CA GLN A 201 13.70 -12.62 13.12
C GLN A 201 14.66 -12.38 11.96
N ILE A 202 15.34 -11.22 11.94
CA ILE A 202 16.35 -10.90 10.93
C ILE A 202 17.51 -11.91 10.99
N LEU A 203 18.00 -12.25 12.19
CA LEU A 203 19.05 -13.24 12.35
C LEU A 203 18.64 -14.61 11.78
N SER A 204 17.41 -15.03 12.04
CA SER A 204 16.88 -16.28 11.50
C SER A 204 16.81 -16.25 9.97
N PHE A 205 16.36 -15.13 9.40
CA PHE A 205 16.32 -14.92 7.95
C PHE A 205 17.72 -14.97 7.31
N GLU A 206 18.71 -14.28 7.90
CA GLU A 206 20.09 -14.29 7.42
C GLU A 206 20.73 -15.70 7.54
N GLN A 207 20.37 -16.48 8.58
CA GLN A 207 20.81 -17.86 8.69
C GLN A 207 20.24 -18.76 7.58
N GLU A 208 19.00 -18.52 7.15
CA GLU A 208 18.41 -19.23 6.01
C GLU A 208 19.11 -18.86 4.70
N LYS A 209 19.44 -17.59 4.49
CA LYS A 209 20.27 -17.12 3.35
C LYS A 209 21.63 -17.82 3.33
N ALA A 210 22.30 -17.90 4.48
CA ALA A 210 23.59 -18.56 4.61
C ALA A 210 23.50 -20.05 4.23
N LYS A 211 22.46 -20.75 4.71
CA LYS A 211 22.21 -22.18 4.35
C LYS A 211 21.96 -22.35 2.85
N ALA A 212 21.34 -21.34 2.19
CA ALA A 212 21.12 -21.35 0.76
C ALA A 212 22.34 -20.91 -0.07
N GLY A 213 23.46 -20.54 0.57
CA GLY A 213 24.67 -20.08 -0.12
C GLY A 213 24.56 -18.67 -0.72
N LEU A 214 23.69 -17.82 -0.20
CA LEU A 214 23.38 -16.48 -0.70
C LEU A 214 24.01 -15.35 0.16
N MET A 215 25.02 -15.67 0.94
CA MET A 215 25.79 -14.69 1.74
C MET A 215 27.09 -14.31 1.05
#